data_210b834cfd8ac7adf44e80b4797d085a
#
_entry.id   210b834cfd8ac7adf44e80b4797d085a
#
_cell.length_a   1.000
_cell.length_b   1.000
_cell.length_c   1.000
_cell.angle_alpha   90.00
_cell.angle_beta   90.00
_cell.angle_gamma   90.00
#
_symmetry.space_group_name_H-M   'P 1'
#
loop_
_entity.id
_entity.type
_entity.pdbx_description
1 polymer ?
#
loop_
_entity_poly.entity_id
_entity_poly.type
_entity_poly.pdbx_seq_one_letter_code
_entity_poly.pdbx_strand_id
1 'polypeptide(L)'
;MSFFHASQRDALNQSLAEVQGQINVSFEFFPPRTSEMEQTLWNSIDRLSSLKPKFVSVTYGANSGERDRTHSIIKGIKDRTGLEAAPHLTCIDATPDELRTIARDYWNNGIRHIVALRGDLPPGSGKPEMYASDLVTLLKEVADFDISVAAYPEVHPEAKSAQADLLNLKRKVDAGANRAITGFFFDVESYLRFRDRCVSAGIDVEIIPGILPVSNFKQAKKFADMTNVRIPAWMAQMFDGLDDDAETRKLVGANIAMDMVKILSREGVKDFHFYTLNRAEMSYAICHTLGVRPGL
;
A
#
# COMPACT_ATOMS: atom_id res chain seq x y z
N MET A 1 39.49 -12.63 -24.58
CA MET A 1 38.13 -13.10 -24.17
C MET A 1 37.71 -12.66 -22.78
N SER A 2 38.22 -11.57 -22.22
CA SER A 2 37.98 -11.20 -20.81
C SER A 2 37.13 -9.92 -20.60
N PHE A 3 36.99 -9.10 -21.61
CA PHE A 3 36.38 -7.76 -21.41
C PHE A 3 34.85 -7.78 -21.23
N PHE A 4 34.14 -8.69 -21.85
CA PHE A 4 32.68 -8.76 -21.73
C PHE A 4 32.19 -9.29 -20.38
N HIS A 5 32.94 -10.18 -19.73
CA HIS A 5 32.56 -10.72 -18.43
C HIS A 5 32.81 -9.76 -17.26
N ALA A 6 33.82 -8.89 -17.34
CA ALA A 6 34.09 -7.89 -16.32
C ALA A 6 32.98 -6.82 -16.30
N SER A 7 32.59 -6.30 -17.46
CA SER A 7 31.54 -5.27 -17.55
C SER A 7 30.17 -5.74 -17.07
N GLN A 8 29.82 -7.00 -17.27
CA GLN A 8 28.55 -7.57 -16.76
C GLN A 8 28.59 -7.76 -15.23
N ARG A 9 29.73 -8.15 -14.67
CA ARG A 9 29.90 -8.27 -13.21
C ARG A 9 29.88 -6.90 -12.54
N ASP A 10 30.50 -5.91 -13.12
CA ASP A 10 30.50 -4.53 -12.62
C ASP A 10 29.10 -3.93 -12.69
N ALA A 11 28.36 -4.15 -13.78
CA ALA A 11 26.96 -3.74 -13.89
C ALA A 11 26.06 -4.43 -12.86
N LEU A 12 26.28 -5.72 -12.58
CA LEU A 12 25.54 -6.44 -11.55
C LEU A 12 25.86 -5.90 -10.15
N ASN A 13 27.14 -5.71 -9.83
CA ASN A 13 27.59 -5.18 -8.55
C ASN A 13 27.05 -3.75 -8.34
N GLN A 14 27.08 -2.93 -9.38
CA GLN A 14 26.54 -1.57 -9.35
C GLN A 14 25.02 -1.61 -9.15
N SER A 15 24.30 -2.48 -9.87
CA SER A 15 22.84 -2.66 -9.70
C SER A 15 22.45 -3.14 -8.30
N LEU A 16 23.29 -3.96 -7.66
CA LEU A 16 23.04 -4.43 -6.28
C LEU A 16 23.41 -3.36 -5.24
N ALA A 17 24.44 -2.55 -5.50
CA ALA A 17 24.88 -1.49 -4.60
C ALA A 17 23.94 -0.27 -4.62
N GLU A 18 23.34 0.04 -5.76
CA GLU A 18 22.49 1.23 -5.96
C GLU A 18 21.24 1.26 -5.08
N VAL A 19 20.75 0.10 -4.63
CA VAL A 19 19.48 -0.01 -3.88
C VAL A 19 19.70 -0.29 -2.38
N GLN A 20 20.93 -0.67 -1.96
CA GLN A 20 21.17 -1.04 -0.56
C GLN A 20 20.99 0.15 0.40
N GLY A 21 20.00 0.02 1.30
CA GLY A 21 19.76 1.00 2.38
C GLY A 21 19.18 2.34 1.93
N GLN A 22 18.73 2.47 0.68
CA GLN A 22 18.23 3.74 0.11
C GLN A 22 16.69 3.82 0.09
N ILE A 23 15.99 2.75 0.39
CA ILE A 23 14.54 2.71 0.37
C ILE A 23 13.96 2.55 1.77
N ASN A 24 12.80 3.15 1.97
CA ASN A 24 11.95 2.95 3.13
C ASN A 24 10.77 2.07 2.76
N VAL A 25 10.26 1.32 3.72
CA VAL A 25 9.14 0.41 3.51
C VAL A 25 8.03 0.64 4.52
N SER A 26 6.82 0.34 4.11
CA SER A 26 5.64 0.23 4.95
C SER A 26 4.82 -0.99 4.50
N PHE A 27 3.99 -1.53 5.38
CA PHE A 27 3.27 -2.77 5.12
C PHE A 27 1.80 -2.63 5.45
N GLU A 28 0.95 -3.21 4.59
CA GLU A 28 -0.48 -3.29 4.83
C GLU A 28 -0.87 -4.70 5.29
N PHE A 29 -1.73 -4.74 6.29
CA PHE A 29 -2.38 -5.93 6.82
C PHE A 29 -3.90 -5.75 6.80
N PHE A 30 -4.63 -6.84 6.99
CA PHE A 30 -6.09 -6.82 7.14
C PHE A 30 -6.53 -7.67 8.34
N PRO A 31 -7.68 -7.33 8.96
CA PRO A 31 -8.20 -8.08 10.09
C PRO A 31 -8.47 -9.54 9.75
N PRO A 32 -8.01 -10.49 10.59
CA PRO A 32 -8.22 -11.91 10.37
C PRO A 32 -9.68 -12.29 10.68
N ARG A 33 -10.18 -13.33 10.01
CA ARG A 33 -11.54 -13.85 10.22
C ARG A 33 -11.57 -15.15 11.02
N THR A 34 -10.46 -15.86 11.11
CA THR A 34 -10.30 -17.12 11.87
C THR A 34 -9.06 -17.05 12.76
N SER A 35 -8.99 -17.96 13.74
CA SER A 35 -7.83 -18.04 14.64
C SER A 35 -6.54 -18.39 13.91
N GLU A 36 -6.59 -19.21 12.86
CA GLU A 36 -5.42 -19.54 12.03
C GLU A 36 -4.94 -18.30 11.24
N MET A 37 -5.87 -17.50 10.72
CA MET A 37 -5.54 -16.24 10.05
C MET A 37 -4.94 -15.23 11.05
N GLU A 38 -5.41 -15.23 12.30
CA GLU A 38 -4.88 -14.37 13.34
C GLU A 38 -3.44 -14.75 13.69
N GLN A 39 -3.15 -16.04 13.86
CA GLN A 39 -1.79 -16.50 14.07
C GLN A 39 -0.86 -16.15 12.90
N THR A 40 -1.36 -16.30 11.67
CA THR A 40 -0.62 -15.92 10.46
C THR A 40 -0.32 -14.41 10.43
N LEU A 41 -1.30 -13.58 10.80
CA LEU A 41 -1.14 -12.13 10.90
C LEU A 41 -0.03 -11.77 11.90
N TRP A 42 -0.11 -12.30 13.13
CA TRP A 42 0.87 -11.96 14.15
C TRP A 42 2.28 -12.44 13.81
N ASN A 43 2.42 -13.65 13.26
CA ASN A 43 3.71 -14.15 12.76
C ASN A 43 4.29 -13.24 11.66
N SER A 44 3.42 -12.70 10.79
CA SER A 44 3.83 -11.80 9.71
C SER A 44 4.24 -10.43 10.23
N ILE A 45 3.49 -9.89 11.20
CA ILE A 45 3.82 -8.62 11.86
C ILE A 45 5.16 -8.74 12.58
N ASP A 46 5.35 -9.79 13.41
CA ASP A 46 6.59 -10.02 14.15
C ASP A 46 7.80 -10.11 13.20
N ARG A 47 7.66 -10.82 12.08
CA ARG A 47 8.73 -10.96 11.10
C ARG A 47 9.06 -9.66 10.38
N LEU A 48 8.03 -8.93 9.90
CA LEU A 48 8.21 -7.69 9.15
C LEU A 48 8.60 -6.50 10.03
N SER A 49 8.24 -6.50 11.33
CA SER A 49 8.64 -5.47 12.28
C SER A 49 10.15 -5.38 12.45
N SER A 50 10.86 -6.51 12.28
CA SER A 50 12.32 -6.55 12.34
C SER A 50 13.01 -5.70 11.27
N LEU A 51 12.32 -5.39 10.18
CA LEU A 51 12.79 -4.52 9.09
C LEU A 51 12.64 -3.03 9.41
N LYS A 52 12.09 -2.68 10.58
CA LYS A 52 11.84 -1.30 11.03
C LYS A 52 11.11 -0.45 9.97
N PRO A 53 9.91 -0.88 9.53
CA PRO A 53 9.13 -0.10 8.56
C PRO A 53 8.79 1.28 9.12
N LYS A 54 8.59 2.28 8.24
CA LYS A 54 8.14 3.63 8.65
C LYS A 54 6.81 3.57 9.39
N PHE A 55 5.91 2.75 8.91
CA PHE A 55 4.62 2.46 9.55
C PHE A 55 4.05 1.13 9.02
N VAL A 56 3.03 0.65 9.68
CA VAL A 56 2.17 -0.42 9.17
C VAL A 56 0.74 0.08 9.12
N SER A 57 -0.04 -0.37 8.16
CA SER A 57 -1.47 -0.04 8.09
C SER A 57 -2.33 -1.29 8.24
N VAL A 58 -3.55 -1.10 8.75
CA VAL A 58 -4.53 -2.18 8.88
C VAL A 58 -5.82 -1.74 8.23
N THR A 59 -6.30 -2.54 7.27
CA THR A 59 -7.53 -2.24 6.55
C THR A 59 -8.74 -2.25 7.48
N TYR A 60 -9.78 -1.58 7.03
CA TYR A 60 -10.98 -1.35 7.80
C TYR A 60 -12.17 -2.07 7.13
N GLY A 61 -12.89 -2.82 7.89
CA GLY A 61 -14.10 -3.45 7.38
C GLY A 61 -15.31 -2.54 7.41
N ALA A 62 -16.26 -2.79 6.53
CA ALA A 62 -17.43 -1.95 6.32
C ALA A 62 -18.47 -2.00 7.44
N ASN A 63 -18.36 -2.91 8.41
CA ASN A 63 -19.33 -3.05 9.50
C ASN A 63 -18.71 -2.80 10.89
N SER A 64 -19.54 -2.49 11.88
CA SER A 64 -19.10 -2.12 13.24
C SER A 64 -18.22 -3.19 13.91
N GLY A 65 -18.49 -4.48 13.71
CA GLY A 65 -17.69 -5.56 14.30
C GLY A 65 -16.29 -5.67 13.69
N GLU A 66 -16.09 -5.20 12.46
CA GLU A 66 -14.76 -5.13 11.84
C GLU A 66 -13.98 -3.90 12.30
N ARG A 67 -14.68 -2.83 12.71
CA ARG A 67 -14.06 -1.64 13.34
C ARG A 67 -13.33 -2.00 14.62
N ASP A 68 -13.99 -2.71 15.52
CA ASP A 68 -13.42 -3.12 16.80
C ASP A 68 -12.21 -4.04 16.60
N ARG A 69 -12.25 -4.92 15.59
CA ARG A 69 -11.11 -5.78 15.23
C ARG A 69 -9.92 -4.96 14.73
N THR A 70 -10.13 -4.02 13.83
CA THR A 70 -9.06 -3.12 13.36
C THR A 70 -8.43 -2.39 14.53
N HIS A 71 -9.25 -1.82 15.41
CA HIS A 71 -8.77 -1.10 16.60
C HIS A 71 -7.94 -2.01 17.53
N SER A 72 -8.40 -3.24 17.80
CA SER A 72 -7.67 -4.22 18.62
C SER A 72 -6.32 -4.60 18.01
N ILE A 73 -6.26 -4.78 16.68
CA ILE A 73 -5.02 -5.11 15.97
C ILE A 73 -4.05 -3.93 16.02
N ILE A 74 -4.51 -2.72 15.75
CA ILE A 74 -3.69 -1.51 15.81
C ILE A 74 -3.05 -1.35 17.19
N LYS A 75 -3.85 -1.52 18.25
CA LYS A 75 -3.34 -1.49 19.63
C LYS A 75 -2.33 -2.61 19.87
N GLY A 76 -2.64 -3.83 19.46
CA GLY A 76 -1.74 -4.98 19.59
C GLY A 76 -0.41 -4.80 18.86
N ILE A 77 -0.41 -4.20 17.66
CA ILE A 77 0.82 -3.88 16.93
C ILE A 77 1.66 -2.90 17.72
N LYS A 78 1.07 -1.81 18.19
CA LYS A 78 1.77 -0.79 18.96
C LYS A 78 2.36 -1.34 20.24
N ASP A 79 1.57 -2.12 20.99
CA ASP A 79 1.99 -2.70 22.27
C ASP A 79 3.11 -3.75 22.12
N ARG A 80 3.08 -4.55 21.05
CA ARG A 80 4.05 -5.63 20.80
C ARG A 80 5.33 -5.15 20.14
N THR A 81 5.24 -4.21 19.20
CA THR A 81 6.36 -3.87 18.32
C THR A 81 6.86 -2.44 18.48
N GLY A 82 6.07 -1.56 19.07
CA GLY A 82 6.34 -0.12 19.14
C GLY A 82 6.23 0.59 17.80
N LEU A 83 5.81 -0.09 16.74
CA LEU A 83 5.68 0.50 15.41
C LEU A 83 4.54 1.52 15.35
N GLU A 84 4.71 2.49 14.46
CA GLU A 84 3.62 3.36 14.02
C GLU A 84 2.57 2.51 13.29
N ALA A 85 1.34 2.47 13.81
CA ALA A 85 0.25 1.71 13.25
C ALA A 85 -0.89 2.63 12.82
N ALA A 86 -1.18 2.62 11.51
CA ALA A 86 -2.18 3.46 10.86
C ALA A 86 -3.46 2.66 10.56
N PRO A 87 -4.55 2.86 11.32
CA PRO A 87 -5.84 2.30 10.92
C PRO A 87 -6.30 2.92 9.61
N HIS A 88 -6.89 2.12 8.74
CA HIS A 88 -7.77 2.67 7.71
C HIS A 88 -9.05 3.16 8.39
N LEU A 89 -9.55 4.29 7.98
CA LEU A 89 -10.84 4.82 8.42
C LEU A 89 -11.66 5.19 7.19
N THR A 90 -12.89 4.68 7.11
CA THR A 90 -13.82 4.97 6.01
C THR A 90 -14.95 5.87 6.49
N CYS A 91 -15.39 6.80 5.65
CA CYS A 91 -16.54 7.66 5.96
C CYS A 91 -17.89 7.08 5.52
N ILE A 92 -17.88 5.95 4.85
CA ILE A 92 -19.12 5.26 4.50
C ILE A 92 -19.74 4.63 5.74
N ASP A 93 -21.06 4.59 5.79
CA ASP A 93 -21.86 3.99 6.90
C ASP A 93 -21.53 4.57 8.30
N ALA A 94 -21.09 5.83 8.36
CA ALA A 94 -20.82 6.52 9.61
C ALA A 94 -21.21 8.00 9.51
N THR A 95 -21.81 8.52 10.56
CA THR A 95 -22.12 9.94 10.69
C THR A 95 -20.85 10.74 10.99
N PRO A 96 -20.83 12.05 10.69
CA PRO A 96 -19.70 12.91 11.05
C PRO A 96 -19.39 12.89 12.56
N ASP A 97 -20.38 12.78 13.43
CA ASP A 97 -20.17 12.77 14.88
C ASP A 97 -19.57 11.44 15.36
N GLU A 98 -19.98 10.31 14.77
CA GLU A 98 -19.33 9.03 15.01
C GLU A 98 -17.87 9.06 14.58
N LEU A 99 -17.57 9.62 13.40
CA LEU A 99 -16.21 9.77 12.90
C LEU A 99 -15.35 10.66 13.81
N ARG A 100 -15.91 11.78 14.32
CA ARG A 100 -15.21 12.61 15.30
C ARG A 100 -14.93 11.87 16.60
N THR A 101 -15.86 11.05 17.05
CA THR A 101 -15.69 10.23 18.25
C THR A 101 -14.56 9.22 18.04
N ILE A 102 -14.58 8.47 16.95
CA ILE A 102 -13.51 7.50 16.59
C ILE A 102 -12.15 8.22 16.49
N ALA A 103 -12.10 9.37 15.84
CA ALA A 103 -10.86 10.13 15.68
C ALA A 103 -10.31 10.59 17.06
N ARG A 104 -11.16 11.09 17.96
CA ARG A 104 -10.74 11.44 19.34
C ARG A 104 -10.21 10.24 20.10
N ASP A 105 -10.86 9.09 19.98
CA ASP A 105 -10.43 7.85 20.62
C ASP A 105 -9.07 7.40 20.10
N TYR A 106 -8.85 7.47 18.78
CA TYR A 106 -7.54 7.20 18.20
C TYR A 106 -6.47 8.15 18.74
N TRP A 107 -6.74 9.44 18.74
CA TRP A 107 -5.80 10.43 19.24
C TRP A 107 -5.46 10.22 20.72
N ASN A 108 -6.46 9.97 21.57
CA ASN A 108 -6.30 9.72 22.99
C ASN A 108 -5.51 8.43 23.28
N ASN A 109 -5.61 7.44 22.40
CA ASN A 109 -4.82 6.21 22.47
C ASN A 109 -3.43 6.32 21.80
N GLY A 110 -3.02 7.54 21.43
CA GLY A 110 -1.69 7.80 20.87
C GLY A 110 -1.51 7.33 19.43
N ILE A 111 -2.59 7.11 18.68
CA ILE A 111 -2.57 6.88 17.24
C ILE A 111 -2.51 8.25 16.57
N ARG A 112 -1.52 8.43 15.72
CA ARG A 112 -1.24 9.72 15.07
C ARG A 112 -1.39 9.65 13.56
N HIS A 113 -1.30 8.48 12.97
CA HIS A 113 -1.39 8.25 11.53
C HIS A 113 -2.70 7.53 11.20
N ILE A 114 -3.43 8.01 10.18
CA ILE A 114 -4.67 7.43 9.68
C ILE A 114 -4.60 7.32 8.15
N VAL A 115 -5.06 6.21 7.60
CA VAL A 115 -5.34 6.08 6.16
C VAL A 115 -6.82 6.41 5.94
N ALA A 116 -7.09 7.61 5.42
CA ALA A 116 -8.44 8.12 5.22
C ALA A 116 -9.01 7.73 3.86
N LEU A 117 -10.11 7.02 3.84
CA LEU A 117 -10.77 6.47 2.67
C LEU A 117 -12.26 6.84 2.64
N ARG A 118 -12.88 6.79 1.46
CA ARG A 118 -14.34 6.85 1.37
C ARG A 118 -14.98 5.56 1.89
N GLY A 119 -14.45 4.44 1.49
CA GLY A 119 -15.05 3.11 1.58
C GLY A 119 -15.81 2.74 0.31
N ASP A 120 -16.15 1.46 0.19
CA ASP A 120 -16.87 0.93 -0.98
C ASP A 120 -18.37 1.06 -0.79
N LEU A 121 -19.04 1.60 -1.79
CA LEU A 121 -20.50 1.70 -1.80
C LEU A 121 -21.13 0.33 -2.12
N PRO A 122 -22.11 -0.12 -1.34
CA PRO A 122 -22.88 -1.30 -1.72
C PRO A 122 -23.51 -1.14 -3.10
N PRO A 123 -23.63 -2.21 -3.90
CA PRO A 123 -24.28 -2.13 -5.21
C PRO A 123 -25.69 -1.54 -5.10
N GLY A 124 -26.00 -0.56 -5.94
CA GLY A 124 -27.31 0.11 -5.94
C GLY A 124 -27.46 1.24 -4.91
N SER A 125 -26.44 1.54 -4.13
CA SER A 125 -26.41 2.73 -3.26
C SER A 125 -26.46 4.01 -4.06
N GLY A 126 -27.06 5.05 -3.48
CA GLY A 126 -27.00 6.41 -4.02
C GLY A 126 -25.60 7.02 -3.94
N LYS A 127 -25.52 8.34 -4.14
CA LYS A 127 -24.26 9.04 -3.92
C LYS A 127 -23.89 9.01 -2.44
N PRO A 128 -22.59 8.89 -2.09
CA PRO A 128 -22.16 8.96 -0.70
C PRO A 128 -22.43 10.36 -0.13
N GLU A 129 -22.74 10.43 1.15
CA GLU A 129 -22.91 11.69 1.86
C GLU A 129 -21.56 12.40 2.08
N MET A 130 -20.50 11.62 2.24
CA MET A 130 -19.13 12.10 2.46
C MET A 130 -18.15 11.42 1.50
N TYR A 131 -17.11 12.15 1.14
CA TYR A 131 -15.95 11.66 0.40
C TYR A 131 -14.70 11.64 1.30
N ALA A 132 -13.63 11.01 0.82
CA ALA A 132 -12.37 10.97 1.56
C ALA A 132 -11.81 12.38 1.86
N SER A 133 -12.04 13.37 0.99
CA SER A 133 -11.66 14.76 1.24
C SER A 133 -12.37 15.37 2.46
N ASP A 134 -13.66 15.05 2.62
CA ASP A 134 -14.45 15.53 3.76
C ASP A 134 -13.98 14.88 5.05
N LEU A 135 -13.63 13.58 5.00
CA LEU A 135 -13.03 12.86 6.12
C LEU A 135 -11.67 13.45 6.51
N VAL A 136 -10.81 13.79 5.54
CA VAL A 136 -9.52 14.46 5.81
C VAL A 136 -9.73 15.76 6.54
N THR A 137 -10.66 16.61 6.07
CA THR A 137 -11.02 17.88 6.74
C THR A 137 -11.48 17.62 8.17
N LEU A 138 -12.41 16.70 8.38
CA LEU A 138 -12.92 16.34 9.71
C LEU A 138 -11.81 15.87 10.66
N LEU A 139 -10.90 15.02 10.17
CA LEU A 139 -9.77 14.53 10.97
C LEU A 139 -8.85 15.67 11.39
N LYS A 140 -8.53 16.60 10.48
CA LYS A 140 -7.71 17.79 10.77
C LYS A 140 -8.39 18.75 11.76
N GLU A 141 -9.72 18.84 11.76
CA GLU A 141 -10.46 19.60 12.78
C GLU A 141 -10.36 18.96 14.18
N VAL A 142 -10.25 17.64 14.26
CA VAL A 142 -10.17 16.91 15.55
C VAL A 142 -8.80 17.01 16.17
N ALA A 143 -7.74 16.75 15.38
CA ALA A 143 -6.36 16.80 15.85
C ALA A 143 -5.38 16.82 14.65
N ASP A 144 -4.10 17.09 14.92
CA ASP A 144 -3.06 17.12 13.88
C ASP A 144 -2.60 15.70 13.50
N PHE A 145 -3.52 14.94 12.93
CA PHE A 145 -3.19 13.62 12.38
C PHE A 145 -2.28 13.72 11.18
N ASP A 146 -1.38 12.76 11.08
CA ASP A 146 -0.68 12.40 9.84
C ASP A 146 -1.64 11.56 8.98
N ILE A 147 -2.00 12.05 7.79
CA ILE A 147 -3.06 11.44 6.98
C ILE A 147 -2.53 10.96 5.64
N SER A 148 -2.68 9.65 5.41
CA SER A 148 -2.50 9.04 4.08
C SER A 148 -3.85 8.90 3.38
N VAL A 149 -3.86 9.08 2.06
CA VAL A 149 -5.05 8.89 1.21
C VAL A 149 -4.73 7.97 0.04
N ALA A 150 -5.74 7.33 -0.53
CA ALA A 150 -5.57 6.49 -1.71
C ALA A 150 -5.40 7.31 -2.99
N ALA A 151 -4.56 6.80 -3.90
CA ALA A 151 -4.37 7.30 -5.26
C ALA A 151 -4.41 6.14 -6.27
N TYR A 152 -4.66 6.43 -7.55
CA TYR A 152 -4.87 5.42 -8.58
C TYR A 152 -4.07 5.74 -9.85
N PRO A 153 -2.95 5.06 -10.10
CA PRO A 153 -2.14 5.30 -11.30
C PRO A 153 -2.91 5.03 -12.60
N GLU A 154 -3.79 4.05 -12.59
CA GLU A 154 -4.57 3.59 -13.75
C GLU A 154 -6.06 4.01 -13.70
N VAL A 155 -6.39 5.02 -12.92
CA VAL A 155 -7.75 5.60 -12.78
C VAL A 155 -8.71 4.73 -11.95
N HIS A 156 -9.31 5.33 -10.96
CA HIS A 156 -10.33 4.67 -10.12
C HIS A 156 -11.52 4.19 -10.97
N PRO A 157 -12.05 2.97 -10.77
CA PRO A 157 -13.14 2.41 -11.56
C PRO A 157 -14.39 3.31 -11.67
N GLU A 158 -14.72 4.03 -10.61
CA GLU A 158 -15.88 4.93 -10.56
C GLU A 158 -15.57 6.35 -11.08
N ALA A 159 -14.31 6.65 -11.42
CA ALA A 159 -13.96 7.99 -11.89
C ALA A 159 -14.45 8.20 -13.34
N LYS A 160 -15.01 9.36 -13.59
CA LYS A 160 -15.50 9.72 -14.94
C LYS A 160 -14.38 9.87 -15.97
N SER A 161 -13.17 10.16 -15.53
CA SER A 161 -11.98 10.33 -16.36
C SER A 161 -10.72 10.38 -15.49
N ALA A 162 -9.55 10.19 -16.11
CA ALA A 162 -8.25 10.34 -15.44
C ALA A 162 -8.06 11.75 -14.85
N GLN A 163 -8.58 12.78 -15.51
CA GLN A 163 -8.54 14.15 -15.00
C GLN A 163 -9.44 14.34 -13.79
N ALA A 164 -10.63 13.75 -13.78
CA ALA A 164 -11.55 13.83 -12.65
C ALA A 164 -10.96 13.12 -11.42
N ASP A 165 -10.29 11.98 -11.61
CA ASP A 165 -9.62 11.23 -10.54
C ASP A 165 -8.43 12.02 -9.97
N LEU A 166 -7.60 12.62 -10.83
CA LEU A 166 -6.50 13.48 -10.41
C LEU A 166 -6.98 14.68 -9.58
N LEU A 167 -8.06 15.34 -10.02
CA LEU A 167 -8.67 16.44 -9.26
C LEU A 167 -9.26 15.98 -7.94
N ASN A 168 -9.76 14.76 -7.86
CA ASN A 168 -10.22 14.16 -6.62
C ASN A 168 -9.06 13.94 -5.64
N LEU A 169 -7.90 13.46 -6.13
CA LEU A 169 -6.69 13.39 -5.32
C LEU A 169 -6.25 14.77 -4.83
N LYS A 170 -6.25 15.77 -5.73
CA LYS A 170 -5.91 17.14 -5.36
C LYS A 170 -6.79 17.68 -4.22
N ARG A 171 -8.11 17.46 -4.26
CA ARG A 171 -9.02 17.85 -3.17
C ARG A 171 -8.66 17.22 -1.83
N LYS A 172 -8.25 15.94 -1.82
CA LYS A 172 -7.79 15.26 -0.60
C LYS A 172 -6.52 15.87 -0.04
N VAL A 173 -5.58 16.25 -0.91
CA VAL A 173 -4.33 16.93 -0.53
C VAL A 173 -4.62 18.34 -0.03
N ASP A 174 -5.44 19.12 -0.73
CA ASP A 174 -5.84 20.46 -0.34
C ASP A 174 -6.62 20.48 1.00
N ALA A 175 -7.32 19.39 1.32
CA ALA A 175 -7.99 19.19 2.61
C ALA A 175 -7.01 18.89 3.77
N GLY A 176 -5.74 18.59 3.50
CA GLY A 176 -4.70 18.39 4.50
C GLY A 176 -4.08 17.00 4.54
N ALA A 177 -4.27 16.16 3.52
CA ALA A 177 -3.55 14.89 3.45
C ALA A 177 -2.05 15.10 3.32
N ASN A 178 -1.25 14.30 4.04
CA ASN A 178 0.20 14.43 4.11
C ASN A 178 0.92 13.60 3.04
N ARG A 179 0.30 12.53 2.54
CA ARG A 179 0.81 11.66 1.48
C ARG A 179 -0.29 10.91 0.78
N ALA A 180 0.00 10.37 -0.39
CA ALA A 180 -0.89 9.47 -1.11
C ALA A 180 -0.22 8.10 -1.31
N ILE A 181 -0.94 7.03 -1.01
CA ILE A 181 -0.52 5.65 -1.26
C ILE A 181 -1.30 5.16 -2.47
N THR A 182 -0.60 4.66 -3.50
CA THR A 182 -1.31 4.16 -4.68
C THR A 182 -1.88 2.78 -4.44
N GLY A 183 -3.02 2.47 -5.04
CA GLY A 183 -3.39 1.09 -5.30
C GLY A 183 -2.26 0.37 -6.04
N PHE A 184 -2.25 -0.96 -6.00
CA PHE A 184 -1.25 -1.74 -6.73
C PHE A 184 -1.37 -1.51 -8.25
N PHE A 185 -0.28 -1.70 -8.94
CA PHE A 185 -0.16 -1.65 -10.39
C PHE A 185 0.95 -2.62 -10.82
N PHE A 186 1.00 -2.96 -12.12
CA PHE A 186 2.03 -3.83 -12.69
C PHE A 186 2.81 -3.18 -13.83
N ASP A 187 2.36 -2.03 -14.30
CA ASP A 187 3.04 -1.22 -15.31
C ASP A 187 3.69 0.00 -14.65
N VAL A 188 5.00 -0.04 -14.50
CA VAL A 188 5.79 1.04 -13.88
C VAL A 188 5.60 2.37 -14.61
N GLU A 189 5.46 2.35 -15.92
CA GLU A 189 5.21 3.54 -16.72
C GLU A 189 3.88 4.23 -16.38
N SER A 190 2.86 3.45 -16.00
CA SER A 190 1.58 4.02 -15.55
C SER A 190 1.75 4.82 -14.26
N TYR A 191 2.56 4.33 -13.31
CA TYR A 191 2.88 5.07 -12.09
C TYR A 191 3.71 6.33 -12.39
N LEU A 192 4.74 6.25 -13.21
CA LEU A 192 5.62 7.39 -13.51
C LEU A 192 4.82 8.52 -14.20
N ARG A 193 4.02 8.18 -15.20
CA ARG A 193 3.11 9.14 -15.85
C ARG A 193 2.09 9.74 -14.89
N PHE A 194 1.59 8.96 -13.94
CA PHE A 194 0.68 9.45 -12.90
C PHE A 194 1.38 10.43 -11.97
N ARG A 195 2.58 10.10 -11.48
CA ARG A 195 3.41 10.98 -10.65
C ARG A 195 3.66 12.32 -11.35
N ASP A 196 4.05 12.30 -12.61
CA ASP A 196 4.31 13.53 -13.37
C ASP A 196 3.04 14.38 -13.54
N ARG A 197 1.89 13.76 -13.71
CA ARG A 197 0.59 14.47 -13.73
C ARG A 197 0.24 15.07 -12.36
N CYS A 198 0.56 14.39 -11.26
CA CYS A 198 0.38 14.92 -9.91
C CYS A 198 1.21 16.20 -9.72
N VAL A 199 2.49 16.16 -10.07
CA VAL A 199 3.37 17.35 -10.02
C VAL A 199 2.81 18.49 -10.86
N SER A 200 2.40 18.21 -12.11
CA SER A 200 1.82 19.20 -13.02
C SER A 200 0.50 19.80 -12.50
N ALA A 201 -0.22 19.08 -11.66
CA ALA A 201 -1.46 19.54 -11.03
C ALA A 201 -1.24 20.28 -9.70
N GLY A 202 0.01 20.49 -9.28
CA GLY A 202 0.37 21.09 -7.98
C GLY A 202 -0.03 20.20 -6.81
N ILE A 203 0.17 18.89 -6.94
CA ILE A 203 0.05 17.93 -5.84
C ILE A 203 1.46 17.72 -5.31
N ASP A 204 1.79 18.37 -4.19
CA ASP A 204 3.15 18.45 -3.65
C ASP A 204 3.44 17.40 -2.55
N VAL A 205 2.51 16.49 -2.30
CA VAL A 205 2.71 15.41 -1.33
C VAL A 205 3.40 14.22 -1.97
N GLU A 206 4.06 13.40 -1.15
CA GLU A 206 4.69 12.18 -1.61
C GLU A 206 3.64 11.17 -2.15
N ILE A 207 3.92 10.62 -3.33
CA ILE A 207 3.11 9.58 -3.96
C ILE A 207 3.83 8.25 -3.75
N ILE A 208 3.41 7.47 -2.77
CA ILE A 208 4.01 6.20 -2.40
C ILE A 208 3.44 5.08 -3.26
N PRO A 209 4.25 4.38 -4.07
CA PRO A 209 3.77 3.26 -4.87
C PRO A 209 3.38 2.07 -3.99
N GLY A 210 2.19 1.54 -4.24
CA GLY A 210 1.69 0.31 -3.65
C GLY A 210 2.18 -0.90 -4.44
N ILE A 211 2.94 -1.78 -3.81
CA ILE A 211 3.53 -2.98 -4.41
C ILE A 211 2.79 -4.22 -3.92
N LEU A 212 2.25 -5.00 -4.85
CA LEU A 212 1.60 -6.28 -4.58
C LEU A 212 2.50 -7.43 -5.04
N PRO A 213 3.21 -8.14 -4.14
CA PRO A 213 3.91 -9.35 -4.49
C PRO A 213 2.92 -10.47 -4.85
N VAL A 214 2.94 -10.93 -6.09
CA VAL A 214 1.93 -11.87 -6.60
C VAL A 214 2.32 -13.31 -6.28
N SER A 215 1.65 -13.92 -5.29
CA SER A 215 1.79 -15.35 -4.97
C SER A 215 0.72 -16.22 -5.65
N ASN A 216 -0.39 -15.62 -6.06
CA ASN A 216 -1.48 -16.27 -6.77
C ASN A 216 -1.95 -15.39 -7.92
N PHE A 217 -1.57 -15.76 -9.14
CA PHE A 217 -1.85 -14.96 -10.32
C PHE A 217 -3.35 -14.89 -10.65
N LYS A 218 -4.11 -15.98 -10.44
CA LYS A 218 -5.57 -15.98 -10.64
C LYS A 218 -6.27 -14.99 -9.70
N GLN A 219 -5.80 -14.91 -8.45
CA GLN A 219 -6.33 -13.93 -7.50
C GLN A 219 -5.92 -12.49 -7.86
N ALA A 220 -4.67 -12.28 -8.25
CA ALA A 220 -4.18 -10.98 -8.71
C ALA A 220 -4.98 -10.48 -9.92
N LYS A 221 -5.31 -11.37 -10.87
CA LYS A 221 -6.16 -11.04 -12.01
C LYS A 221 -7.57 -10.60 -11.58
N LYS A 222 -8.19 -11.30 -10.65
CA LYS A 222 -9.50 -10.88 -10.11
C LYS A 222 -9.44 -9.49 -9.46
N PHE A 223 -8.39 -9.23 -8.68
CA PHE A 223 -8.20 -7.90 -8.07
C PHE A 223 -7.99 -6.82 -9.13
N ALA A 224 -7.18 -7.11 -10.14
CA ALA A 224 -6.92 -6.19 -11.25
C ALA A 224 -8.20 -5.85 -12.02
N ASP A 225 -9.02 -6.86 -12.33
CA ASP A 225 -10.31 -6.67 -13.01
C ASP A 225 -11.28 -5.80 -12.17
N MET A 226 -11.29 -5.97 -10.85
CA MET A 226 -12.15 -5.19 -9.93
C MET A 226 -11.68 -3.74 -9.76
N THR A 227 -10.39 -3.48 -9.89
CA THR A 227 -9.77 -2.18 -9.62
C THR A 227 -9.32 -1.43 -10.88
N ASN A 228 -9.68 -1.93 -12.06
CA ASN A 228 -9.30 -1.38 -13.36
C ASN A 228 -7.78 -1.31 -13.58
N VAL A 229 -7.03 -2.24 -12.97
CA VAL A 229 -5.58 -2.36 -13.13
C VAL A 229 -5.27 -3.26 -14.31
N ARG A 230 -4.38 -2.79 -15.19
CA ARG A 230 -3.93 -3.55 -16.35
C ARG A 230 -2.84 -4.55 -15.96
N ILE A 231 -3.02 -5.81 -16.35
CA ILE A 231 -1.96 -6.81 -16.31
C ILE A 231 -1.23 -6.81 -17.66
N PRO A 232 0.07 -6.47 -17.71
CA PRO A 232 0.85 -6.54 -18.93
C PRO A 232 0.92 -7.97 -19.49
N ALA A 233 0.91 -8.09 -20.83
CA ALA A 233 0.95 -9.41 -21.47
C ALA A 233 2.19 -10.24 -21.07
N TRP A 234 3.35 -9.59 -20.94
CA TRP A 234 4.59 -10.25 -20.51
C TRP A 234 4.46 -10.88 -19.11
N MET A 235 3.71 -10.20 -18.20
CA MET A 235 3.51 -10.72 -16.84
C MET A 235 2.63 -11.98 -16.86
N ALA A 236 1.56 -11.99 -17.66
CA ALA A 236 0.71 -13.17 -17.82
C ALA A 236 1.52 -14.37 -18.35
N GLN A 237 2.41 -14.14 -19.32
CA GLN A 237 3.30 -15.18 -19.86
C GLN A 237 4.27 -15.75 -18.81
N MET A 238 4.76 -14.94 -17.87
CA MET A 238 5.65 -15.42 -16.78
C MET A 238 4.95 -16.37 -15.81
N PHE A 239 3.63 -16.29 -15.67
CA PHE A 239 2.84 -17.19 -14.83
C PHE A 239 2.20 -18.36 -15.57
N ASP A 240 2.36 -18.43 -16.89
CA ASP A 240 1.78 -19.50 -17.69
C ASP A 240 2.36 -20.87 -17.31
N GLY A 241 1.49 -21.86 -17.16
CA GLY A 241 1.86 -23.20 -16.73
C GLY A 241 2.20 -23.37 -15.23
N LEU A 242 2.10 -22.32 -14.40
CA LEU A 242 2.44 -22.37 -12.97
C LEU A 242 1.23 -22.55 -12.05
N ASP A 243 0.07 -22.91 -12.56
CA ASP A 243 -1.16 -22.99 -11.75
C ASP A 243 -1.05 -23.90 -10.53
N ASP A 244 -0.35 -25.02 -10.67
CA ASP A 244 -0.17 -26.03 -9.63
C ASP A 244 1.19 -25.93 -8.91
N ASP A 245 2.07 -25.00 -9.32
CA ASP A 245 3.38 -24.78 -8.72
C ASP A 245 3.39 -23.47 -7.90
N ALA A 246 2.96 -23.56 -6.65
CA ALA A 246 2.87 -22.42 -5.76
C ALA A 246 4.23 -21.83 -5.37
N GLU A 247 5.28 -22.65 -5.32
CA GLU A 247 6.62 -22.20 -4.94
C GLU A 247 7.25 -21.39 -6.07
N THR A 248 7.22 -21.90 -7.30
CA THR A 248 7.71 -21.17 -8.47
C THR A 248 6.92 -19.87 -8.69
N ARG A 249 5.59 -19.88 -8.50
CA ARG A 249 4.78 -18.64 -8.56
C ARG A 249 5.26 -17.58 -7.59
N LYS A 250 5.58 -17.94 -6.34
CA LYS A 250 6.10 -16.99 -5.35
C LYS A 250 7.44 -16.39 -5.78
N LEU A 251 8.33 -17.23 -6.33
CA LEU A 251 9.63 -16.75 -6.81
C LEU A 251 9.48 -15.79 -7.99
N VAL A 252 8.64 -16.14 -8.97
CA VAL A 252 8.33 -15.25 -10.11
C VAL A 252 7.72 -13.94 -9.63
N GLY A 253 6.71 -13.99 -8.77
CA GLY A 253 6.06 -12.78 -8.24
C GLY A 253 6.98 -11.91 -7.39
N ALA A 254 7.88 -12.52 -6.61
CA ALA A 254 8.90 -11.78 -5.86
C ALA A 254 9.90 -11.08 -6.78
N ASN A 255 10.34 -11.76 -7.84
CA ASN A 255 11.26 -11.17 -8.83
C ASN A 255 10.64 -9.97 -9.55
N ILE A 256 9.39 -10.10 -10.00
CA ILE A 256 8.65 -8.98 -10.63
C ILE A 256 8.58 -7.78 -9.67
N ALA A 257 8.18 -8.00 -8.42
CA ALA A 257 8.08 -6.92 -7.42
C ALA A 257 9.44 -6.29 -7.13
N MET A 258 10.52 -7.07 -7.03
CA MET A 258 11.88 -6.54 -6.85
C MET A 258 12.31 -5.65 -8.03
N ASP A 259 12.05 -6.08 -9.25
CA ASP A 259 12.42 -5.31 -10.44
C ASP A 259 11.62 -4.02 -10.55
N MET A 260 10.32 -4.04 -10.22
CA MET A 260 9.51 -2.82 -10.11
C MET A 260 10.11 -1.83 -9.12
N VAL A 261 10.46 -2.29 -7.91
CA VAL A 261 11.05 -1.43 -6.87
C VAL A 261 12.39 -0.85 -7.34
N LYS A 262 13.26 -1.66 -7.96
CA LYS A 262 14.54 -1.19 -8.50
C LYS A 262 14.36 -0.11 -9.57
N ILE A 263 13.44 -0.31 -10.51
CA ILE A 263 13.16 0.68 -11.56
C ILE A 263 12.67 1.97 -10.94
N LEU A 264 11.67 1.89 -10.06
CA LEU A 264 11.11 3.07 -9.38
C LEU A 264 12.14 3.79 -8.50
N SER A 265 13.01 3.04 -7.82
CA SER A 265 14.09 3.62 -7.00
C SER A 265 15.08 4.42 -7.86
N ARG A 266 15.43 3.94 -9.06
CA ARG A 266 16.26 4.68 -10.03
C ARG A 266 15.58 5.96 -10.52
N GLU A 267 14.26 5.96 -10.58
CA GLU A 267 13.43 7.15 -10.89
C GLU A 267 13.19 8.07 -9.68
N GLY A 268 13.94 7.85 -8.59
CA GLY A 268 13.97 8.71 -7.41
C GLY A 268 12.93 8.38 -6.34
N VAL A 269 12.15 7.30 -6.49
CA VAL A 269 11.20 6.86 -5.47
C VAL A 269 11.97 6.24 -4.30
N LYS A 270 11.67 6.69 -3.08
CA LYS A 270 12.36 6.23 -1.86
C LYS A 270 11.45 5.42 -0.92
N ASP A 271 10.16 5.66 -0.96
CA ASP A 271 9.18 5.06 -0.07
C ASP A 271 8.27 4.10 -0.84
N PHE A 272 8.09 2.89 -0.29
CA PHE A 272 7.31 1.83 -0.90
C PHE A 272 6.34 1.22 0.11
N HIS A 273 5.11 1.00 -0.32
CA HIS A 273 4.07 0.38 0.50
C HIS A 273 3.74 -1.02 -0.03
N PHE A 274 3.91 -2.05 0.79
CA PHE A 274 3.71 -3.44 0.38
C PHE A 274 2.36 -3.99 0.87
N TYR A 275 1.55 -4.48 -0.06
CA TYR A 275 0.34 -5.23 0.21
C TYR A 275 0.69 -6.67 0.56
N THR A 276 0.78 -6.99 1.85
CA THR A 276 1.33 -8.27 2.32
C THR A 276 0.35 -9.43 2.19
N LEU A 277 -0.95 -9.15 2.11
CA LEU A 277 -2.02 -10.15 2.24
C LEU A 277 -1.85 -11.02 3.50
N ASN A 278 -1.39 -10.43 4.59
CA ASN A 278 -1.04 -11.06 5.88
C ASN A 278 0.03 -12.16 5.77
N ARG A 279 0.89 -12.11 4.76
CA ARG A 279 1.98 -13.07 4.54
C ARG A 279 3.31 -12.34 4.39
N ALA A 280 4.25 -12.67 5.28
CA ALA A 280 5.53 -11.96 5.35
C ALA A 280 6.56 -12.44 4.33
N GLU A 281 6.48 -13.68 3.87
CA GLU A 281 7.61 -14.38 3.23
C GLU A 281 8.15 -13.64 2.03
N MET A 282 7.28 -13.29 1.09
CA MET A 282 7.68 -12.59 -0.15
C MET A 282 8.14 -11.16 0.15
N SER A 283 7.35 -10.41 0.92
CA SER A 283 7.70 -9.03 1.28
C SER A 283 9.02 -8.96 2.03
N TYR A 284 9.25 -9.89 2.98
CA TYR A 284 10.51 -9.97 3.70
C TYR A 284 11.69 -10.27 2.78
N ALA A 285 11.56 -11.28 1.89
CA ALA A 285 12.62 -11.65 0.95
C ALA A 285 12.94 -10.51 -0.03
N ILE A 286 11.93 -9.82 -0.55
CA ILE A 286 12.08 -8.66 -1.42
C ILE A 286 12.84 -7.55 -0.69
N CYS A 287 12.37 -7.14 0.48
CA CYS A 287 12.98 -6.08 1.28
C CYS A 287 14.43 -6.43 1.65
N HIS A 288 14.67 -7.67 2.09
CA HIS A 288 16.03 -8.12 2.45
C HIS A 288 16.99 -8.06 1.26
N THR A 289 16.55 -8.50 0.07
CA THR A 289 17.35 -8.43 -1.17
C THR A 289 17.62 -6.98 -1.58
N LEU A 290 16.68 -6.09 -1.35
CA LEU A 290 16.80 -4.65 -1.61
C LEU A 290 17.58 -3.88 -0.53
N GLY A 291 18.19 -4.57 0.43
CA GLY A 291 19.04 -3.99 1.45
C GLY A 291 18.32 -3.51 2.70
N VAL A 292 17.00 -3.67 2.81
CA VAL A 292 16.24 -3.42 4.04
C VAL A 292 16.33 -4.66 4.92
N ARG A 293 17.17 -4.61 5.95
CA ARG A 293 17.54 -5.79 6.77
C ARG A 293 17.39 -5.50 8.27
N PRO A 294 17.13 -6.53 9.10
CA PRO A 294 17.15 -6.37 10.55
C PRO A 294 18.52 -5.90 11.04
N GLY A 295 18.55 -4.92 11.94
CA GLY A 295 19.77 -4.53 12.65
C GLY A 295 20.79 -3.71 11.86
N LEU A 296 20.42 -3.21 10.68
CA LEU A 296 21.22 -2.21 9.94
C LEU A 296 20.71 -0.79 10.23
#